data_14dda64707bae0402748c3bf4f240c33
#
_entry.id   14dda64707bae0402748c3bf4f240c33
#
_cell.length_a   1.000
_cell.length_b   1.000
_cell.length_c   1.000
_cell.angle_alpha   90.00
_cell.angle_beta   90.00
_cell.angle_gamma   90.00
#
_symmetry.space_group_name_H-M   'P 1'
#
loop_
_entity.id
_entity.type
_entity.pdbx_description
1 polymer ?
#
loop_
_entity_poly.entity_id
_entity_poly.type
_entity_poly.pdbx_seq_one_letter_code
_entity_poly.pdbx_strand_id
1 'polypeptide(L)'
;MDWLDKVKWSEDGLAPAIAQETGSGRVLTLAWMSPEALARTVETGTAHYWSRSRAKLWHKGEQSGHVQRVKSVRLDCDEDVILLEVEQVGGVACHTGRHSCFFQRLENGRWVTTDPVLKDPRDIYGNR
;
A
#
# COMPACT_ATOMS: atom_id res chain seq x y z
N MET A 1 12.19 12.37 15.15
CA MET A 1 11.02 11.96 15.93
C MET A 1 11.27 10.59 16.53
N ASP A 2 11.09 10.45 17.81
CA ASP A 2 11.44 9.21 18.52
C ASP A 2 10.72 7.99 17.98
N TRP A 3 9.43 8.13 17.66
CA TRP A 3 8.66 6.99 17.13
C TRP A 3 9.13 6.57 15.75
N LEU A 4 9.62 7.51 14.94
CA LEU A 4 10.16 7.23 13.61
C LEU A 4 11.50 6.49 13.70
N ASP A 5 12.32 6.87 14.68
CA ASP A 5 13.64 6.29 14.89
C ASP A 5 13.57 4.86 15.44
N LYS A 6 12.42 4.46 15.97
CA LYS A 6 12.21 3.10 16.46
C LYS A 6 12.19 2.08 15.33
N VAL A 7 11.82 2.51 14.13
CA VAL A 7 11.78 1.62 12.97
C VAL A 7 13.20 1.28 12.53
N LYS A 8 13.46 0.00 12.35
CA LYS A 8 14.75 -0.49 11.86
C LYS A 8 14.77 -0.48 10.34
N TRP A 9 15.09 0.68 9.80
CA TRP A 9 15.19 0.87 8.35
C TRP A 9 16.32 0.02 7.78
N SER A 10 16.14 -0.50 6.56
CA SER A 10 17.16 -1.25 5.86
C SER A 10 18.36 -0.37 5.50
N GLU A 11 19.41 -0.95 4.95
CA GLU A 11 20.58 -0.19 4.46
C GLU A 11 20.15 0.87 3.44
N ASP A 12 19.12 0.56 2.65
CA ASP A 12 18.58 1.49 1.66
C ASP A 12 17.66 2.54 2.29
N GLY A 13 17.46 2.50 3.61
CA GLY A 13 16.58 3.42 4.30
C GLY A 13 15.11 3.14 4.08
N LEU A 14 14.73 1.88 3.86
CA LEU A 14 13.35 1.49 3.56
C LEU A 14 12.85 0.41 4.51
N ALA A 15 11.53 0.33 4.64
CA ALA A 15 10.84 -0.75 5.32
C ALA A 15 9.62 -1.16 4.50
N PRO A 16 9.31 -2.46 4.42
CA PRO A 16 8.07 -2.87 3.76
C PRO A 16 6.87 -2.45 4.57
N ALA A 17 5.80 -2.09 3.89
CA ALA A 17 4.55 -1.66 4.47
C ALA A 17 3.41 -2.43 3.84
N ILE A 18 2.60 -3.05 4.69
CA ILE A 18 1.43 -3.82 4.28
C ILE A 18 0.21 -2.95 4.53
N ALA A 19 -0.66 -2.80 3.54
CA ALA A 19 -1.95 -2.14 3.72
C ALA A 19 -3.04 -3.21 3.81
N GLN A 20 -3.76 -3.20 4.93
CA GLN A 20 -4.84 -4.14 5.22
C GLN A 20 -6.14 -3.37 5.34
N GLU A 21 -7.18 -3.86 4.68
CA GLU A 21 -8.48 -3.18 4.67
C GLU A 21 -9.19 -3.30 6.01
N THR A 22 -9.62 -2.17 6.55
CA THR A 22 -10.46 -2.15 7.75
C THR A 22 -11.80 -2.83 7.45
N GLY A 23 -12.32 -3.55 8.42
CA GLY A 23 -13.58 -4.27 8.28
C GLY A 23 -13.41 -5.67 7.72
N SER A 24 -12.86 -5.82 6.54
CA SER A 24 -12.69 -7.14 5.90
C SER A 24 -11.43 -7.87 6.37
N GLY A 25 -10.40 -7.13 6.77
CA GLY A 25 -9.09 -7.72 7.08
C GLY A 25 -8.30 -8.13 5.86
N ARG A 26 -8.79 -7.84 4.65
CA ARG A 26 -8.11 -8.22 3.42
C ARG A 26 -6.80 -7.46 3.26
N VAL A 27 -5.72 -8.17 2.94
CA VAL A 27 -4.46 -7.54 2.56
C VAL A 27 -4.60 -6.97 1.16
N LEU A 28 -4.37 -5.68 1.01
CA LEU A 28 -4.58 -4.96 -0.25
C LEU A 28 -3.30 -4.83 -1.07
N THR A 29 -2.20 -4.48 -0.40
CA THR A 29 -0.94 -4.25 -1.09
C THR A 29 0.23 -4.37 -0.12
N LEU A 30 1.41 -4.60 -0.69
CA LEU A 30 2.68 -4.43 -0.01
C LEU A 30 3.49 -3.45 -0.83
N ALA A 31 4.01 -2.43 -0.18
CA ALA A 31 4.84 -1.40 -0.79
C ALA A 31 6.00 -1.08 0.15
N TRP A 32 6.78 -0.07 -0.18
CA TRP A 32 7.93 0.33 0.62
C TRP A 32 7.73 1.73 1.17
N MET A 33 8.27 1.98 2.35
CA MET A 33 8.27 3.31 2.95
C MET A 33 9.69 3.73 3.30
N SER A 34 10.01 4.98 3.01
CA SER A 34 11.13 5.70 3.59
C SER A 34 10.67 6.34 4.90
N PRO A 35 11.58 6.83 5.75
CA PRO A 35 11.17 7.60 6.92
C PRO A 35 10.26 8.78 6.57
N GLU A 36 10.53 9.46 5.48
CA GLU A 36 9.68 10.57 5.02
C GLU A 36 8.28 10.09 4.63
N ALA A 37 8.19 8.94 3.94
CA ALA A 37 6.89 8.39 3.56
C ALA A 37 6.05 8.06 4.78
N LEU A 38 6.64 7.46 5.81
CA LEU A 38 5.93 7.15 7.05
C LEU A 38 5.52 8.43 7.78
N ALA A 39 6.40 9.42 7.87
CA ALA A 39 6.09 10.68 8.50
C ALA A 39 4.93 11.40 7.81
N ARG A 40 4.93 11.43 6.47
CA ARG A 40 3.84 12.00 5.68
C ARG A 40 2.54 11.25 5.87
N THR A 41 2.60 9.92 5.95
CA THR A 41 1.42 9.09 6.18
C THR A 41 0.76 9.45 7.51
N VAL A 42 1.54 9.58 8.57
CA VAL A 42 1.01 9.92 9.89
C VAL A 42 0.49 11.35 9.91
N GLU A 43 1.20 12.28 9.29
CA GLU A 43 0.83 13.69 9.24
C GLU A 43 -0.48 13.92 8.49
N THR A 44 -0.64 13.27 7.33
CA THR A 44 -1.80 13.52 6.46
C THR A 44 -2.97 12.57 6.73
N GLY A 45 -2.72 11.44 7.37
CA GLY A 45 -3.74 10.41 7.55
C GLY A 45 -4.02 9.59 6.29
N THR A 46 -3.22 9.74 5.25
CA THR A 46 -3.34 8.99 4.01
C THR A 46 -1.99 8.36 3.65
N ALA A 47 -2.03 7.17 3.03
CA ALA A 47 -0.82 6.40 2.80
C ALA A 47 0.09 7.02 1.74
N HIS A 48 1.35 7.16 2.13
CA HIS A 48 2.45 7.55 1.25
C HIS A 48 3.48 6.44 1.27
N TYR A 49 4.06 6.16 0.12
CA TYR A 49 5.04 5.09 -0.05
C TYR A 49 6.28 5.63 -0.76
N TRP A 50 7.32 4.80 -0.81
CA TRP A 50 8.51 5.08 -1.60
C TRP A 50 8.49 4.17 -2.83
N SER A 51 8.55 4.77 -4.01
CA SER A 51 8.67 4.01 -5.25
C SER A 51 10.14 3.69 -5.48
N ARG A 52 10.50 2.39 -5.40
CA ARG A 52 11.88 1.97 -5.63
C ARG A 52 12.30 2.15 -7.09
N SER A 53 11.38 1.90 -8.03
CA SER A 53 11.68 2.01 -9.45
C SER A 53 11.85 3.45 -9.90
N ARG A 54 11.09 4.37 -9.30
CA ARG A 54 11.15 5.79 -9.65
C ARG A 54 12.03 6.60 -8.70
N ALA A 55 12.49 5.97 -7.61
CA ALA A 55 13.31 6.60 -6.58
C ALA A 55 12.69 7.90 -6.05
N LYS A 56 11.40 7.85 -5.70
CA LYS A 56 10.70 9.04 -5.20
C LYS A 56 9.55 8.69 -4.26
N LEU A 57 9.17 9.68 -3.46
CA LEU A 57 7.99 9.64 -2.61
C LEU A 57 6.74 9.56 -3.49
N TRP A 58 5.76 8.78 -3.05
CA TRP A 58 4.56 8.54 -3.82
C TRP A 58 3.32 8.52 -2.91
N HIS A 59 2.35 9.39 -3.20
CA HIS A 59 1.08 9.44 -2.50
C HIS A 59 0.10 8.48 -3.18
N LYS A 60 -0.31 7.43 -2.47
CA LYS A 60 -1.23 6.43 -3.00
C LYS A 60 -2.55 7.07 -3.36
N GLY A 61 -2.98 6.90 -4.61
CA GLY A 61 -4.24 7.44 -5.10
C GLY A 61 -4.17 8.87 -5.60
N GLU A 62 -2.97 9.45 -5.70
CA GLU A 62 -2.79 10.83 -6.15
C GLU A 62 -3.44 11.09 -7.52
N GLN A 63 -3.32 10.14 -8.46
CA GLN A 63 -3.90 10.28 -9.79
C GLN A 63 -5.29 9.65 -9.89
N SER A 64 -5.47 8.48 -9.27
CA SER A 64 -6.71 7.72 -9.39
C SER A 64 -7.83 8.21 -8.48
N GLY A 65 -7.50 8.93 -7.41
CA GLY A 65 -8.43 9.26 -6.35
C GLY A 65 -8.64 8.12 -5.35
N HIS A 66 -8.04 6.95 -5.58
CA HIS A 66 -8.20 5.78 -4.72
C HIS A 66 -7.19 5.82 -3.58
N VAL A 67 -7.29 6.85 -2.74
CA VAL A 67 -6.41 7.01 -1.59
C VAL A 67 -6.69 5.96 -0.54
N GLN A 68 -5.72 5.75 0.34
CA GLN A 68 -5.87 4.87 1.49
C GLN A 68 -5.88 5.74 2.75
N ARG A 69 -7.04 5.82 3.41
CA ARG A 69 -7.16 6.55 4.68
C ARG A 69 -6.69 5.65 5.79
N VAL A 70 -5.66 6.08 6.49
CA VAL A 70 -5.00 5.27 7.52
C VAL A 70 -5.74 5.39 8.83
N LYS A 71 -6.19 4.25 9.36
CA LYS A 71 -6.87 4.14 10.66
C LYS A 71 -5.90 3.81 11.78
N SER A 72 -4.90 3.00 11.51
CA SER A 72 -3.86 2.69 12.48
C SER A 72 -2.56 2.32 11.78
N VAL A 73 -1.46 2.52 12.49
CA VAL A 73 -0.12 2.17 12.04
C VAL A 73 0.46 1.25 13.11
N ARG A 74 0.91 0.08 12.70
CA ARG A 74 1.51 -0.90 13.61
C ARG A 74 2.92 -1.25 13.13
N LEU A 75 3.77 -1.57 14.09
CA LEU A 75 5.13 -2.00 13.83
C LEU A 75 5.22 -3.46 14.31
N ASP A 76 5.89 -4.31 13.54
CA ASP A 76 5.99 -5.71 13.93
C ASP A 76 7.00 -5.92 15.07
N CYS A 77 7.11 -7.16 15.55
CA CYS A 77 7.95 -7.46 16.72
C CYS A 77 9.44 -7.24 16.47
N ASP A 78 9.89 -7.35 15.23
CA ASP A 78 11.28 -7.09 14.86
C ASP A 78 11.52 -5.61 14.53
N GLU A 79 10.46 -4.82 14.52
CA GLU A 79 10.50 -3.37 14.29
C GLU A 79 10.98 -3.00 12.89
N ASP A 80 10.78 -3.87 11.91
CA ASP A 80 11.24 -3.67 10.53
C ASP A 80 10.15 -3.80 9.47
N VAL A 81 8.89 -4.03 9.85
CA VAL A 81 7.74 -4.08 8.95
C VAL A 81 6.61 -3.24 9.50
N ILE A 82 5.99 -2.46 8.65
CA ILE A 82 4.88 -1.56 9.00
C ILE A 82 3.58 -2.16 8.50
N LEU A 83 2.55 -2.16 9.35
CA LEU A 83 1.21 -2.57 8.97
C LEU A 83 0.28 -1.36 9.09
N LEU A 84 -0.35 -1.00 7.98
CA LEU A 84 -1.36 0.05 7.94
C LEU A 84 -2.74 -0.60 7.88
N GLU A 85 -3.63 -0.20 8.80
CA GLU A 85 -5.04 -0.49 8.66
C GLU A 85 -5.67 0.68 7.92
N VAL A 86 -6.33 0.43 6.78
CA VAL A 86 -6.78 1.49 5.90
C VAL A 86 -8.23 1.32 5.45
N GLU A 87 -8.86 2.45 5.13
CA GLU A 87 -10.07 2.49 4.33
C GLU A 87 -9.63 2.75 2.89
N GLN A 88 -9.90 1.79 2.00
CA GLN A 88 -9.54 1.92 0.59
C GLN A 88 -10.65 2.69 -0.14
N VAL A 89 -10.41 3.95 -0.43
CA VAL A 89 -11.38 4.76 -1.17
C VAL A 89 -11.56 4.20 -2.57
N GLY A 90 -12.81 4.04 -3.00
CA GLY A 90 -13.15 3.47 -4.30
C GLY A 90 -13.07 1.95 -4.38
N GLY A 91 -12.60 1.29 -3.32
CA GLY A 91 -12.53 -0.18 -3.27
C GLY A 91 -11.51 -0.82 -4.20
N VAL A 92 -10.61 -0.03 -4.79
CA VAL A 92 -9.61 -0.50 -5.76
C VAL A 92 -8.21 -0.08 -5.30
N ALA A 93 -7.42 -1.04 -4.87
CA ALA A 93 -6.04 -0.78 -4.43
C ALA A 93 -5.02 -0.97 -5.55
N CYS A 94 -5.30 -1.89 -6.48
CA CYS A 94 -4.36 -2.28 -7.51
C CYS A 94 -4.50 -1.44 -8.77
N HIS A 95 -3.36 -1.11 -9.41
CA HIS A 95 -3.35 -0.37 -10.67
C HIS A 95 -4.02 -1.13 -11.82
N THR A 96 -4.22 -2.44 -11.67
CA THR A 96 -4.94 -3.26 -12.65
C THR A 96 -6.47 -3.07 -12.57
N GLY A 97 -6.95 -2.27 -11.61
CA GLY A 97 -8.37 -2.08 -11.37
C GLY A 97 -8.99 -3.09 -10.44
N ARG A 98 -8.20 -3.91 -9.76
CA ARG A 98 -8.67 -4.90 -8.81
C ARG A 98 -8.63 -4.38 -7.38
N HIS A 99 -9.47 -4.98 -6.54
CA HIS A 99 -9.59 -4.60 -5.13
C HIS A 99 -8.26 -4.76 -4.39
N SER A 100 -7.54 -5.85 -4.62
CA SER A 100 -6.26 -6.16 -3.98
C SER A 100 -5.18 -6.41 -5.03
N CYS A 101 -3.95 -6.07 -4.70
CA CYS A 101 -2.81 -6.44 -5.51
C CYS A 101 -2.55 -7.96 -5.47
N PHE A 102 -3.07 -8.62 -4.45
CA PHE A 102 -2.90 -10.07 -4.25
C PHE A 102 -4.09 -10.81 -4.84
N PHE A 103 -4.18 -10.82 -6.18
CA PHE A 103 -5.32 -11.38 -6.90
C PHE A 103 -5.01 -12.69 -7.62
N GLN A 104 -3.84 -13.27 -7.38
CA GLN A 104 -3.49 -14.56 -7.93
C GLN A 104 -3.24 -15.54 -6.80
N ARG A 105 -3.80 -16.74 -6.94
CA ARG A 105 -3.64 -17.81 -5.96
C ARG A 105 -3.00 -19.02 -6.63
N LEU A 106 -2.08 -19.67 -5.96
CA LEU A 106 -1.47 -20.90 -6.48
C LEU A 106 -2.42 -22.06 -6.27
N GLU A 107 -2.82 -22.70 -7.36
CA GLU A 107 -3.69 -23.88 -7.36
C GLU A 107 -3.10 -24.93 -8.31
N ASN A 108 -2.79 -26.11 -7.78
CA ASN A 108 -2.27 -27.22 -8.56
C ASN A 108 -1.09 -26.84 -9.45
N GLY A 109 -0.15 -26.05 -8.89
CA GLY A 109 1.05 -25.62 -9.60
C GLY A 109 0.83 -24.48 -10.60
N ARG A 110 -0.33 -23.84 -10.59
CA ARG A 110 -0.66 -22.73 -11.49
C ARG A 110 -1.13 -21.51 -10.71
N TRP A 111 -0.79 -20.33 -11.21
CA TRP A 111 -1.31 -19.08 -10.66
C TRP A 111 -2.66 -18.79 -11.31
N VAL A 112 -3.70 -18.73 -10.48
CA VAL A 112 -5.09 -18.53 -10.91
C VAL A 112 -5.55 -17.16 -10.43
N THR A 113 -6.09 -16.35 -11.35
CA THR A 113 -6.67 -15.06 -11.02
C THR A 113 -7.97 -15.26 -10.25
N THR A 114 -8.06 -14.71 -9.05
CA THR A 114 -9.20 -14.89 -8.13
C THR A 114 -10.12 -13.68 -8.07
N ASP A 115 -9.63 -12.51 -8.47
CA ASP A 115 -10.38 -11.25 -8.33
C ASP A 115 -10.65 -10.64 -9.70
N PRO A 116 -11.88 -10.16 -9.94
CA PRO A 116 -12.20 -9.49 -11.19
C PRO A 116 -11.64 -8.07 -11.22
N VAL A 117 -11.49 -7.53 -12.43
CA VAL A 117 -11.25 -6.11 -12.62
C VAL A 117 -12.54 -5.38 -12.29
N LEU A 118 -12.53 -4.56 -11.24
CA LEU A 118 -13.70 -3.80 -10.80
C LEU A 118 -13.84 -2.49 -11.57
N LYS A 119 -12.71 -1.94 -12.01
CA LYS A 119 -12.68 -0.68 -12.75
C LYS A 119 -11.59 -0.75 -13.79
N ASP A 120 -11.93 -0.43 -15.04
CA ASP A 120 -10.96 -0.46 -16.14
C ASP A 120 -9.85 0.54 -15.84
N PRO A 121 -8.56 0.12 -15.92
CA PRO A 121 -7.45 1.04 -15.71
C PRO A 121 -7.50 2.29 -16.60
N ARG A 122 -8.06 2.18 -17.80
CA ARG A 122 -8.22 3.33 -18.68
C ARG A 122 -9.17 4.37 -18.11
N ASP A 123 -10.18 3.93 -17.35
CA ASP A 123 -11.12 4.84 -16.70
C ASP A 123 -10.50 5.49 -15.46
N ILE A 124 -9.50 4.83 -14.83
CA ILE A 124 -8.81 5.34 -13.66
C ILE A 124 -7.77 6.37 -14.04
N TYR A 125 -6.93 6.05 -15.03
CA TYR A 125 -5.75 6.84 -15.39
C TYR A 125 -5.93 7.65 -16.67
N GLY A 126 -7.07 7.48 -17.35
CA GLY A 126 -7.33 8.15 -18.62
C GLY A 126 -6.52 7.56 -19.77
N ASN A 127 -6.58 8.23 -20.91
CA ASN A 127 -5.88 7.82 -22.14
C ASN A 127 -4.47 8.38 -22.17
N ARG A 128 -3.66 7.94 -21.24
CA ARG A 128 -2.28 8.41 -21.11
C ARG A 128 -1.30 7.54 -21.86
#